data_1fb5a660eeddce23c29da450b2abe4a7
#
_entry.id   1fb5a660eeddce23c29da450b2abe4a7
#
_cell.length_a   1.000
_cell.length_b   1.000
_cell.length_c   1.000
_cell.angle_alpha   90.00
_cell.angle_beta   90.00
_cell.angle_gamma   90.00
#
_symmetry.space_group_name_H-M   'P 1'
#
loop_
_entity.id
_entity.type
_entity.pdbx_description
1 polymer ?
#
loop_
_entity_poly.entity_id
_entity_poly.type
_entity_poly.pdbx_seq_one_letter_code
_entity_poly.pdbx_strand_id
1 'polypeptide(L)'
;MKATAAARSKAKAPEVTVTLTGTADGEWSVDVVSGKKKSVRGLPVTSSAVAQAAKVLHPEVAEVVAGILEAARVVQESKVQQLQAELEEARRMLEELSD
;
A
#
# COMPACT_ATOMS: atom_id res chain seq x y z
N MET A 1 -11.82 -12.86 -25.77
CA MET A 1 -12.23 -12.39 -25.81
C MET A 1 -12.30 -11.90 -26.07
N LYS A 2 -12.22 -11.66 -25.91
CA LYS A 2 -12.56 -11.04 -26.00
C LYS A 2 -12.98 -10.37 -26.25
N ALA A 3 -13.10 -10.31 -26.21
CA ALA A 3 -13.61 -9.54 -26.49
C ALA A 3 -13.95 -8.88 -26.62
N THR A 4 -14.10 -9.07 -27.05
CA THR A 4 -14.49 -8.22 -27.03
C THR A 4 -14.66 -7.06 -26.48
N ALA A 5 -13.92 -6.63 -26.21
CA ALA A 5 -14.00 -5.52 -25.32
C ALA A 5 -14.39 -4.26 -25.99
N ALA A 6 -13.88 -4.06 -27.16
CA ALA A 6 -14.19 -2.86 -27.91
C ALA A 6 -15.67 -2.69 -28.13
N ALA A 7 -16.29 -3.78 -28.45
CA ALA A 7 -17.73 -3.72 -28.65
C ALA A 7 -18.45 -3.29 -27.40
N ARG A 8 -17.93 -3.76 -26.28
CA ARG A 8 -18.58 -3.45 -25.04
C ARG A 8 -18.48 -2.01 -24.65
N SER A 9 -17.40 -1.36 -25.06
CA SER A 9 -17.27 0.03 -24.70
C SER A 9 -18.37 0.87 -25.28
N LYS A 10 -18.91 0.44 -26.38
CA LYS A 10 -20.01 1.18 -26.97
C LYS A 10 -21.29 0.99 -26.25
N ALA A 11 -21.39 0.01 -25.44
CA ALA A 11 -22.62 -0.26 -24.73
C ALA A 11 -22.92 0.78 -23.68
N LYS A 12 -22.07 1.74 -23.52
CA LYS A 12 -22.33 2.83 -22.59
C LYS A 12 -22.16 2.47 -21.14
N ALA A 13 -21.85 1.21 -20.88
CA ALA A 13 -21.53 0.85 -19.51
C ALA A 13 -20.21 1.53 -19.15
N PRO A 14 -20.14 2.21 -18.02
CA PRO A 14 -18.91 2.86 -17.62
C PRO A 14 -17.85 1.83 -17.29
N GLU A 15 -16.63 2.17 -17.61
CA GLU A 15 -15.50 1.37 -17.17
C GLU A 15 -15.23 1.66 -15.71
N VAL A 16 -14.82 0.64 -15.00
CA VAL A 16 -14.46 0.79 -13.59
C VAL A 16 -13.00 0.48 -13.45
N THR A 17 -12.27 1.40 -12.86
CA THR A 17 -10.86 1.22 -12.60
C THR A 17 -10.62 1.31 -11.10
N VAL A 18 -9.98 0.29 -10.56
CA VAL A 18 -9.61 0.26 -9.16
C VAL A 18 -8.09 0.33 -9.09
N THR A 19 -7.58 1.31 -8.37
CA THR A 19 -6.15 1.50 -8.25
C THR A 19 -5.72 1.37 -6.80
N LEU A 20 -4.74 0.51 -6.58
CA LEU A 20 -4.11 0.37 -5.28
C LEU A 20 -2.76 1.07 -5.34
N THR A 21 -2.53 1.98 -4.43
CA THR A 21 -1.28 2.72 -4.39
C THR A 21 -0.60 2.48 -3.05
N GLY A 22 0.63 2.01 -3.11
CA GLY A 22 1.41 1.79 -1.91
C GLY A 22 2.62 2.71 -1.89
N THR A 23 3.00 3.15 -0.70
CA THR A 23 4.18 3.99 -0.53
C THR A 23 5.32 3.15 0.03
N ALA A 24 6.52 3.71 -0.04
CA ALA A 24 7.69 3.06 0.52
C ALA A 24 7.58 2.87 2.04
N ASP A 25 6.74 3.68 2.68
CA ASP A 25 6.53 3.56 4.12
C ASP A 25 5.54 2.47 4.49
N GLY A 26 4.94 1.84 3.50
CA GLY A 26 3.99 0.77 3.77
C GLY A 26 2.55 1.22 3.91
N GLU A 27 2.25 2.44 3.50
CA GLU A 27 0.88 2.94 3.51
C GLU A 27 0.22 2.65 2.18
N TRP A 28 -1.03 2.24 2.24
CA TRP A 28 -1.79 1.89 1.05
C TRP A 28 -3.08 2.65 0.97
N SER A 29 -3.48 2.95 -0.24
CA SER A 29 -4.75 3.61 -0.49
C SER A 29 -5.39 3.05 -1.73
N VAL A 30 -6.71 3.25 -1.84
CA VAL A 30 -7.51 2.75 -2.95
C VAL A 30 -8.23 3.91 -3.61
N ASP A 31 -8.20 3.91 -4.93
CA ASP A 31 -9.01 4.83 -5.73
C ASP A 31 -9.91 4.02 -6.62
N VAL A 32 -11.13 4.47 -6.80
CA VAL A 32 -12.07 3.83 -7.70
C VAL A 32 -12.64 4.90 -8.63
N VAL A 33 -12.52 4.63 -9.91
CA VAL A 33 -13.06 5.52 -10.93
C VAL A 33 -14.09 4.73 -11.73
N SER A 34 -15.29 5.27 -11.81
CA SER A 34 -16.36 4.66 -12.56
C SER A 34 -16.72 5.61 -13.68
N GLY A 35 -16.37 5.22 -14.92
CA GLY A 35 -16.52 6.12 -16.04
C GLY A 35 -15.64 7.34 -15.86
N LYS A 36 -16.26 8.50 -15.81
CA LYS A 36 -15.53 9.73 -15.57
C LYS A 36 -15.62 10.23 -14.15
N LYS A 37 -16.31 9.48 -13.31
CA LYS A 37 -16.57 9.91 -11.97
C LYS A 37 -15.68 9.14 -10.98
N LYS A 38 -14.97 9.88 -10.15
CA LYS A 38 -14.14 9.29 -9.12
C LYS A 38 -14.99 9.04 -7.89
N SER A 39 -15.31 7.79 -7.66
CA SER A 39 -16.20 7.40 -6.58
C SER A 39 -15.48 7.29 -5.24
N VAL A 40 -14.23 6.87 -5.25
CA VAL A 40 -13.43 6.73 -4.05
C VAL A 40 -12.06 7.33 -4.32
N ARG A 41 -11.57 8.14 -3.39
CA ARG A 41 -10.28 8.79 -3.55
C ARG A 41 -9.42 8.54 -2.34
N GLY A 42 -8.27 7.92 -2.56
CA GLY A 42 -7.27 7.82 -1.52
C GLY A 42 -7.76 7.22 -0.23
N LEU A 43 -8.65 6.24 -0.34
CA LEU A 43 -9.18 5.59 0.85
C LEU A 43 -8.09 4.76 1.50
N PRO A 44 -7.72 5.04 2.77
CA PRO A 44 -6.66 4.25 3.41
C PRO A 44 -7.10 2.82 3.63
N VAL A 45 -6.19 1.89 3.34
CA VAL A 45 -6.43 0.47 3.61
C VAL A 45 -5.18 -0.10 4.25
N THR A 46 -5.34 -1.20 4.96
CA THR A 46 -4.21 -1.81 5.63
C THR A 46 -3.41 -2.67 4.65
N SER A 47 -2.13 -2.84 4.93
CA SER A 47 -1.32 -3.73 4.11
C SER A 47 -1.81 -5.16 4.20
N SER A 48 -2.37 -5.54 5.32
CA SER A 48 -2.93 -6.88 5.48
C SER A 48 -4.10 -7.09 4.53
N ALA A 49 -4.97 -6.09 4.41
CA ALA A 49 -6.10 -6.18 3.49
C ALA A 49 -5.62 -6.26 2.04
N VAL A 50 -4.58 -5.50 1.71
CA VAL A 50 -4.03 -5.53 0.37
C VAL A 50 -3.45 -6.90 0.05
N ALA A 51 -2.71 -7.49 1.00
CA ALA A 51 -2.13 -8.81 0.80
C ALA A 51 -3.20 -9.85 0.56
N GLN A 52 -4.28 -9.80 1.33
CA GLN A 52 -5.36 -10.76 1.15
C GLN A 52 -6.08 -10.59 -0.17
N ALA A 53 -6.36 -9.34 -0.52
CA ALA A 53 -7.02 -9.07 -1.79
C ALA A 53 -6.17 -9.53 -2.97
N ALA A 54 -4.87 -9.33 -2.88
CA ALA A 54 -3.97 -9.74 -3.95
C ALA A 54 -4.01 -11.25 -4.16
N LYS A 55 -4.07 -12.01 -3.06
CA LYS A 55 -4.13 -13.45 -3.15
C LYS A 55 -5.39 -13.93 -3.85
N VAL A 56 -6.49 -13.24 -3.59
CA VAL A 56 -7.76 -13.60 -4.20
C VAL A 56 -7.80 -13.22 -5.66
N LEU A 57 -7.16 -12.10 -6.02
CA LEU A 57 -7.19 -11.62 -7.39
C LEU A 57 -6.41 -12.51 -8.34
N HIS A 58 -5.13 -12.77 -8.03
CA HIS A 58 -4.30 -13.53 -8.94
C HIS A 58 -2.95 -13.80 -8.28
N PRO A 59 -2.38 -15.01 -8.49
CA PRO A 59 -1.08 -15.32 -7.89
C PRO A 59 0.03 -14.35 -8.27
N GLU A 60 0.02 -13.86 -9.51
CA GLU A 60 1.05 -12.92 -9.93
C GLU A 60 0.94 -11.61 -9.19
N VAL A 61 -0.28 -11.17 -8.94
CA VAL A 61 -0.50 -9.94 -8.17
C VAL A 61 -0.04 -10.15 -6.74
N ALA A 62 -0.36 -11.31 -6.17
CA ALA A 62 0.05 -11.64 -4.81
C ALA A 62 1.57 -11.61 -4.67
N GLU A 63 2.27 -12.12 -5.67
CA GLU A 63 3.73 -12.18 -5.63
C GLU A 63 4.33 -10.79 -5.65
N VAL A 64 3.84 -9.93 -6.51
CA VAL A 64 4.34 -8.57 -6.61
C VAL A 64 4.07 -7.81 -5.32
N VAL A 65 2.86 -7.94 -4.81
CA VAL A 65 2.48 -7.25 -3.57
C VAL A 65 3.32 -7.76 -2.40
N ALA A 66 3.56 -9.06 -2.34
CA ALA A 66 4.37 -9.62 -1.25
C ALA A 66 5.78 -9.03 -1.27
N GLY A 67 6.36 -8.85 -2.46
CA GLY A 67 7.68 -8.24 -2.55
C GLY A 67 7.69 -6.80 -2.08
N ILE A 68 6.65 -6.06 -2.43
CA ILE A 68 6.54 -4.66 -2.00
C ILE A 68 6.38 -4.59 -0.49
N LEU A 69 5.55 -5.46 0.08
CA LEU A 69 5.34 -5.47 1.53
C LEU A 69 6.60 -5.86 2.27
N GLU A 70 7.36 -6.80 1.73
CA GLU A 70 8.60 -7.20 2.36
C GLU A 70 9.62 -6.05 2.35
N ALA A 71 9.71 -5.35 1.24
CA ALA A 71 10.62 -4.20 1.16
C ALA A 71 10.22 -3.12 2.17
N ALA A 72 8.92 -2.88 2.31
CA ALA A 72 8.44 -1.90 3.28
C ALA A 72 8.75 -2.34 4.71
N ARG A 73 8.64 -3.63 4.98
CA ARG A 73 8.93 -4.16 6.29
C ARG A 73 10.40 -3.93 6.67
N VAL A 74 11.29 -4.14 5.71
CA VAL A 74 12.71 -3.94 5.95
C VAL A 74 12.99 -2.47 6.27
N VAL A 75 12.35 -1.57 5.53
CA VAL A 75 12.51 -0.14 5.78
C VAL A 75 12.06 0.21 7.19
N GLN A 76 10.91 -0.31 7.61
CA GLN A 76 10.38 -0.02 8.93
C GLN A 76 11.25 -0.62 10.03
N GLU A 77 11.79 -1.81 9.82
CA GLU A 77 12.70 -2.40 10.81
C GLU A 77 13.94 -1.56 11.01
N SER A 78 14.48 -1.06 9.90
CA SER A 78 15.65 -0.20 9.97
C SER A 78 15.33 1.08 10.74
N LYS A 79 14.15 1.63 10.52
CA LYS A 79 13.71 2.83 11.20
C LYS A 79 13.56 2.58 12.72
N VAL A 80 13.01 1.43 13.07
CA VAL A 80 12.86 1.07 14.49
C VAL A 80 14.22 0.99 15.15
N GLN A 81 15.17 0.34 14.51
CA GLN A 81 16.52 0.23 15.08
C GLN A 81 17.15 1.59 15.26
N GLN A 82 16.99 2.48 14.29
CA GLN A 82 17.50 3.81 14.39
C GLN A 82 16.90 4.58 15.56
N LEU A 83 15.59 4.49 15.69
CA LEU A 83 14.88 5.17 16.78
C LEU A 83 15.29 4.62 18.14
N GLN A 84 15.51 3.31 18.22
CA GLN A 84 15.96 2.72 19.47
C GLN A 84 17.35 3.23 19.86
N ALA A 85 18.23 3.35 18.89
CA ALA A 85 19.56 3.88 19.15
C ALA A 85 19.49 5.33 19.62
N GLU A 86 18.64 6.12 18.99
CA GLU A 86 18.45 7.50 19.39
C GLU A 86 17.87 7.62 20.80
N LEU A 87 16.94 6.72 21.11
CA LEU A 87 16.34 6.72 22.43
C LEU A 87 17.39 6.40 23.51
N GLU A 88 18.24 5.41 23.25
CA GLU A 88 19.29 5.06 24.19
C GLU A 88 20.25 6.20 24.40
N GLU A 89 20.60 6.87 23.32
CA GLU A 89 21.48 8.02 23.41
C GLU A 89 20.85 9.11 24.26
N ALA A 90 19.58 9.39 24.02
CA ALA A 90 18.88 10.42 24.77
C ALA A 90 18.80 10.06 26.25
N ARG A 91 18.60 8.80 26.56
CA ARG A 91 18.56 8.36 27.94
C ARG A 91 19.87 8.54 28.65
N ARG A 92 20.96 8.23 27.96
CA ARG A 92 22.29 8.45 28.55
C ARG A 92 22.54 9.92 28.82
N MET A 93 22.16 10.77 27.86
CA MET A 93 22.31 12.19 28.05
C MET A 93 21.51 12.68 29.24
N LEU A 94 20.30 12.16 29.37
CA LEU A 94 19.44 12.55 30.48
C LEU A 94 20.04 12.13 31.82
N GLU A 95 20.63 10.94 31.87
CA GLU A 95 21.28 10.46 33.10
C GLU A 95 22.44 11.35 33.47
N GLU A 96 23.23 11.75 32.47
CA GLU A 96 24.37 12.64 32.75
C GLU A 96 23.94 13.97 33.32
N LEU A 97 22.80 14.44 32.85
CA LEU A 97 22.32 15.75 33.33
C LEU A 97 21.57 15.66 34.65
N SER A 98 21.24 14.45 35.09
CA SER A 98 20.48 14.29 36.32
C SER A 98 21.30 14.33 37.59
N ASP A 99 22.58 14.26 37.46
CA ASP A 99 23.47 14.28 38.66
C ASP A 99 23.69 15.65 39.23
#